data_27e4261ed7119323448b843c5a7ab8b2
#
_entry.id   27e4261ed7119323448b843c5a7ab8b2
#
_cell.length_a   1.000
_cell.length_b   1.000
_cell.length_c   1.000
_cell.angle_alpha   90.00
_cell.angle_beta   90.00
_cell.angle_gamma   90.00
#
_symmetry.space_group_name_H-M   'P 1'
#
loop_
_entity.id
_entity.type
_entity.pdbx_description
1 polymer ?
#
loop_
_entity_poly.entity_id
_entity_poly.type
_entity_poly.pdbx_seq_one_letter_code
_entity_poly.pdbx_strand_id
1 'polypeptide(L)'
;MSGQAKRTVTHRQEMKYENQRKILNIVNENPASRIELVGKTGLTQASVSIIVDELITDGLLYDTEISSDNTSLGRKPTLLEINSNWGYVIGISIDRDGIDVGIANLKGQVIDSCPRFETTPDYTKCLDLVARKVSELINRNHDIESKIIAVGVAVPPTLKTENF
;
A
#
# COMPACT_ATOMS: atom_id res chain seq x y z
N MET A 1 0.13 1.13 34.65
CA MET A 1 1.12 2.08 34.09
C MET A 1 2.00 1.30 33.12
N SER A 2 1.65 1.23 31.86
CA SER A 2 2.45 0.55 30.84
C SER A 2 3.07 1.63 29.95
N GLY A 3 4.37 1.88 30.15
CA GLY A 3 5.17 2.78 29.34
C GLY A 3 5.34 2.23 27.93
N GLN A 4 4.74 2.87 26.94
CA GLN A 4 5.09 2.66 25.56
C GLN A 4 6.54 3.13 25.34
N ALA A 5 7.44 2.17 25.11
CA ALA A 5 8.78 2.46 24.65
C ALA A 5 8.69 3.13 23.28
N LYS A 6 8.88 4.44 23.21
CA LYS A 6 9.11 5.17 21.96
C LYS A 6 10.36 4.57 21.32
N ARG A 7 10.19 3.81 20.24
CA ARG A 7 11.30 3.35 19.40
C ARG A 7 11.94 4.59 18.79
N THR A 8 13.10 5.00 19.33
CA THR A 8 13.91 6.08 18.78
C THR A 8 14.52 5.57 17.48
N VAL A 9 13.93 5.96 16.34
CA VAL A 9 14.50 5.67 15.03
C VAL A 9 15.76 6.52 14.89
N THR A 10 16.88 5.92 14.54
CA THR A 10 18.12 6.66 14.31
C THR A 10 18.01 7.43 12.98
N HIS A 11 18.65 8.61 12.87
CA HIS A 11 18.69 9.41 11.64
C HIS A 11 19.07 8.59 10.38
N ARG A 12 19.98 7.62 10.55
CA ARG A 12 20.37 6.69 9.47
C ARG A 12 19.21 5.79 9.02
N GLN A 13 18.36 5.33 9.93
CA GLN A 13 17.19 4.51 9.62
C GLN A 13 16.10 5.35 8.92
N GLU A 14 15.92 6.59 9.36
CA GLU A 14 14.99 7.53 8.71
C GLU A 14 15.38 7.77 7.25
N MET A 15 16.66 8.09 7.00
CA MET A 15 17.18 8.26 5.64
C MET A 15 17.01 6.99 4.78
N LYS A 16 17.21 5.80 5.37
CA LYS A 16 17.00 4.52 4.66
C LYS A 16 15.54 4.39 4.23
N TYR A 17 14.57 4.60 5.14
CA TYR A 17 13.15 4.51 4.84
C TYR A 17 12.71 5.56 3.81
N GLU A 18 13.22 6.77 3.88
CA GLU A 18 12.95 7.79 2.87
C GLU A 18 13.44 7.38 1.48
N ASN A 19 14.64 6.82 1.38
CA ASN A 19 15.18 6.36 0.12
C ASN A 19 14.42 5.15 -0.45
N GLN A 20 14.06 4.18 0.39
CA GLN A 20 13.18 3.07 0.01
C GLN A 20 11.83 3.59 -0.51
N ARG A 21 11.21 4.55 0.19
CA ARG A 21 9.94 5.16 -0.21
C ARG A 21 10.03 5.88 -1.56
N LYS A 22 11.14 6.61 -1.81
CA LYS A 22 11.36 7.26 -3.11
C LYS A 22 11.40 6.25 -4.25
N ILE A 23 12.15 5.16 -4.08
CA ILE A 23 12.26 4.09 -5.07
C ILE A 23 10.90 3.43 -5.31
N LEU A 24 10.18 3.05 -4.24
CA LEU A 24 8.86 2.43 -4.34
C LEU A 24 7.85 3.33 -5.04
N ASN A 25 7.84 4.63 -4.75
CA ASN A 25 6.93 5.58 -5.43
C ASN A 25 7.20 5.64 -6.94
N ILE A 26 8.47 5.71 -7.35
CA ILE A 26 8.84 5.76 -8.78
C ILE A 26 8.41 4.47 -9.49
N VAL A 27 8.67 3.30 -8.88
CA VAL A 27 8.31 2.00 -9.46
C VAL A 27 6.79 1.78 -9.47
N ASN A 28 6.09 2.35 -8.48
CA ASN A 28 4.62 2.28 -8.42
C ASN A 28 3.94 3.08 -9.53
N GLU A 29 4.53 4.20 -9.92
CA GLU A 29 4.03 4.99 -11.05
C GLU A 29 4.25 4.26 -12.38
N ASN A 30 5.47 3.75 -12.59
CA ASN A 30 5.84 2.99 -13.79
C ASN A 30 7.00 2.04 -13.49
N PRO A 31 7.04 0.84 -14.11
CA PRO A 31 8.22 -0.02 -14.05
C PRO A 31 9.49 0.76 -14.42
N ALA A 32 10.56 0.56 -13.66
CA ALA A 32 11.80 1.31 -13.84
C ALA A 32 13.04 0.42 -13.68
N SER A 33 14.07 0.69 -14.48
CA SER A 33 15.38 0.05 -14.32
C SER A 33 16.19 0.69 -13.19
N ARG A 34 17.20 -0.04 -12.66
CA ARG A 34 18.10 0.51 -11.65
C ARG A 34 18.80 1.80 -12.11
N ILE A 35 19.12 1.91 -13.41
CA ILE A 35 19.76 3.12 -13.99
C ILE A 35 18.79 4.30 -13.96
N GLU A 36 17.54 4.11 -14.32
CA GLU A 36 16.51 5.14 -14.25
C GLU A 36 16.27 5.59 -12.80
N LEU A 37 16.29 4.65 -11.84
CA LEU A 37 16.17 4.96 -10.42
C LEU A 37 17.34 5.84 -9.93
N VAL A 38 18.57 5.59 -10.37
CA VAL A 38 19.73 6.48 -10.08
C VAL A 38 19.44 7.91 -10.56
N GLY A 39 19.00 8.05 -11.82
CA GLY A 39 18.70 9.37 -12.40
C GLY A 39 17.55 10.11 -11.71
N LYS A 40 16.48 9.39 -11.35
CA LYS A 40 15.28 9.98 -10.74
C LYS A 40 15.43 10.27 -9.24
N THR A 41 16.21 9.46 -8.51
CA THR A 41 16.37 9.63 -7.06
C THR A 41 17.54 10.50 -6.66
N GLY A 42 18.54 10.66 -7.54
CA GLY A 42 19.83 11.32 -7.25
C GLY A 42 20.72 10.50 -6.31
N LEU A 43 20.39 9.24 -6.02
CA LEU A 43 21.21 8.33 -5.21
C LEU A 43 22.36 7.77 -6.05
N THR A 44 23.42 7.31 -5.37
CA THR A 44 24.51 6.59 -6.05
C THR A 44 24.02 5.21 -6.56
N GLN A 45 24.66 4.71 -7.60
CA GLN A 45 24.36 3.39 -8.15
C GLN A 45 24.48 2.28 -7.08
N ALA A 46 25.49 2.36 -6.22
CA ALA A 46 25.67 1.42 -5.11
C ALA A 46 24.49 1.48 -4.11
N SER A 47 24.03 2.69 -3.76
CA SER A 47 22.91 2.85 -2.85
C SER A 47 21.61 2.30 -3.45
N VAL A 48 21.34 2.60 -4.73
CA VAL A 48 20.15 2.06 -5.43
C VAL A 48 20.20 0.54 -5.47
N SER A 49 21.36 -0.06 -5.83
CA SER A 49 21.48 -1.52 -5.88
C SER A 49 21.19 -2.17 -4.53
N ILE A 50 21.80 -1.67 -3.45
CA ILE A 50 21.58 -2.21 -2.09
C ILE A 50 20.10 -2.13 -1.69
N ILE A 51 19.46 -0.97 -1.91
CA ILE A 51 18.06 -0.78 -1.53
C ILE A 51 17.13 -1.68 -2.36
N VAL A 52 17.37 -1.77 -3.67
CA VAL A 52 16.56 -2.61 -4.57
C VAL A 52 16.72 -4.09 -4.20
N ASP A 53 17.94 -4.56 -3.92
CA ASP A 53 18.19 -5.94 -3.53
C ASP A 53 17.51 -6.30 -2.20
N GLU A 54 17.47 -5.37 -1.24
CA GLU A 54 16.69 -5.51 -0.01
C GLU A 54 15.18 -5.62 -0.32
N LEU A 55 14.62 -4.72 -1.14
CA LEU A 55 13.21 -4.71 -1.49
C LEU A 55 12.78 -5.96 -2.27
N ILE A 56 13.67 -6.52 -3.09
CA ILE A 56 13.46 -7.82 -3.77
C ILE A 56 13.51 -8.96 -2.75
N THR A 57 14.47 -8.95 -1.85
CA THR A 57 14.60 -9.96 -0.78
C THR A 57 13.37 -9.98 0.12
N ASP A 58 12.83 -8.80 0.44
CA ASP A 58 11.59 -8.63 1.21
C ASP A 58 10.33 -8.97 0.37
N GLY A 59 10.48 -9.24 -0.92
CA GLY A 59 9.39 -9.59 -1.84
C GLY A 59 8.51 -8.44 -2.29
N LEU A 60 8.85 -7.18 -1.94
CA LEU A 60 8.10 -5.98 -2.33
C LEU A 60 8.29 -5.62 -3.80
N LEU A 61 9.48 -5.87 -4.36
CA LEU A 61 9.80 -5.70 -5.77
C LEU A 61 10.17 -7.03 -6.41
N TYR A 62 10.04 -7.11 -7.70
CA TYR A 62 10.57 -8.20 -8.51
C TYR A 62 11.12 -7.67 -9.83
N ASP A 63 12.09 -8.41 -10.39
CA ASP A 63 12.64 -8.14 -11.71
C ASP A 63 11.70 -8.66 -12.80
N THR A 64 11.39 -7.84 -13.81
CA THR A 64 10.62 -8.24 -14.98
C THR A 64 11.48 -8.24 -16.23
N GLU A 65 11.30 -9.25 -17.08
CA GLU A 65 11.89 -9.29 -18.42
C GLU A 65 10.94 -8.58 -19.41
N ILE A 66 10.79 -7.27 -19.33
CA ILE A 66 10.00 -6.56 -20.34
C ILE A 66 10.92 -5.93 -21.36
N SER A 67 10.86 -6.47 -22.54
CA SER A 67 11.40 -5.86 -23.74
C SER A 67 10.39 -4.91 -24.37
N SER A 68 10.43 -3.65 -24.03
CA SER A 68 9.90 -2.63 -24.93
C SER A 68 10.99 -2.24 -25.90
N ASP A 69 10.74 -2.49 -27.16
CA ASP A 69 11.49 -2.11 -28.36
C ASP A 69 12.68 -2.97 -28.81
N ASN A 70 12.45 -3.53 -30.02
CA ASN A 70 13.36 -4.36 -30.80
C ASN A 70 14.52 -3.59 -31.49
N THR A 71 14.95 -2.43 -30.99
CA THR A 71 15.83 -1.54 -31.76
C THR A 71 17.22 -1.29 -31.18
N SER A 72 17.58 -1.79 -30.00
CA SER A 72 18.92 -1.58 -29.47
C SER A 72 19.74 -2.88 -29.39
N LEU A 73 20.90 -2.87 -30.04
CA LEU A 73 21.97 -3.86 -29.86
C LEU A 73 22.53 -3.70 -28.43
N GLY A 74 22.16 -4.61 -27.52
CA GLY A 74 22.66 -4.65 -26.14
C GLY A 74 21.80 -5.52 -25.24
N ARG A 75 22.34 -5.89 -24.04
CA ARG A 75 21.55 -6.57 -23.00
C ARG A 75 20.43 -5.64 -22.56
N LYS A 76 19.17 -6.08 -22.74
CA LYS A 76 18.00 -5.31 -22.35
C LYS A 76 18.03 -5.00 -20.85
N PRO A 77 17.71 -3.78 -20.42
CA PRO A 77 17.62 -3.46 -19.00
C PRO A 77 16.49 -4.25 -18.37
N THR A 78 16.76 -4.86 -17.22
CA THR A 78 15.73 -5.46 -16.37
C THR A 78 14.93 -4.35 -15.71
N LEU A 79 13.60 -4.42 -15.79
CA LEU A 79 12.71 -3.49 -15.12
C LEU A 79 12.27 -4.07 -13.77
N LEU A 80 12.04 -3.20 -12.84
CA LEU A 80 11.51 -3.50 -11.51
C LEU A 80 10.03 -3.18 -11.47
N GLU A 81 9.25 -4.05 -10.85
CA GLU A 81 7.84 -3.84 -10.59
C GLU A 81 7.49 -4.11 -9.12
N ILE A 82 6.42 -3.46 -8.65
CA ILE A 82 5.84 -3.74 -7.34
C ILE A 82 5.10 -5.08 -7.37
N ASN A 83 5.42 -5.95 -6.41
CA ASN A 83 4.62 -7.14 -6.14
C ASN A 83 3.28 -6.72 -5.51
N SER A 84 2.25 -6.59 -6.34
CA SER A 84 0.93 -6.16 -5.89
C SER A 84 0.32 -7.05 -4.80
N ASN A 85 0.71 -8.31 -4.74
CA ASN A 85 0.18 -9.31 -3.80
C ASN A 85 1.07 -9.50 -2.56
N TRP A 86 2.07 -8.62 -2.35
CA TRP A 86 2.92 -8.64 -1.16
C TRP A 86 2.12 -8.29 0.10
N GLY A 87 1.17 -7.37 -0.03
CA GLY A 87 0.30 -6.93 1.07
C GLY A 87 -1.05 -6.45 0.56
N TYR A 88 -2.00 -6.39 1.46
CA TYR A 88 -3.37 -5.96 1.20
C TYR A 88 -3.79 -4.89 2.20
N VAL A 89 -4.74 -4.05 1.80
CA VAL A 89 -5.31 -3.02 2.65
C VAL A 89 -6.83 -3.17 2.67
N ILE A 90 -7.45 -2.92 3.82
CA ILE A 90 -8.90 -2.80 3.93
C ILE A 90 -9.25 -1.32 3.78
N GLY A 91 -10.11 -1.00 2.81
CA GLY A 91 -10.69 0.32 2.61
C GLY A 91 -12.12 0.35 3.12
N ILE A 92 -12.44 1.39 3.89
CA ILE A 92 -13.79 1.68 4.38
C ILE A 92 -14.13 3.10 3.96
N SER A 93 -15.20 3.28 3.17
CA SER A 93 -15.73 4.59 2.82
C SER A 93 -17.10 4.77 3.48
N ILE A 94 -17.23 5.81 4.29
CA ILE A 94 -18.49 6.14 4.98
C ILE A 94 -19.02 7.42 4.34
N ASP A 95 -20.14 7.32 3.65
CA ASP A 95 -20.84 8.42 3.02
C ASP A 95 -22.23 8.64 3.64
N ARG A 96 -22.93 9.70 3.19
CA ARG A 96 -24.31 9.95 3.61
C ARG A 96 -25.26 8.83 3.19
N ASP A 97 -25.00 8.25 2.01
CA ASP A 97 -25.90 7.32 1.34
C ASP A 97 -25.50 5.86 1.58
N GLY A 98 -24.43 5.61 2.35
CA GLY A 98 -24.03 4.25 2.67
C GLY A 98 -22.54 4.09 2.97
N ILE A 99 -22.18 2.84 3.20
CA ILE A 99 -20.84 2.41 3.57
C ILE A 99 -20.36 1.37 2.57
N ASP A 100 -19.14 1.56 2.07
CA ASP A 100 -18.42 0.60 1.26
C ASP A 100 -17.25 0.03 2.05
N VAL A 101 -17.04 -1.28 1.96
CA VAL A 101 -15.92 -1.98 2.59
C VAL A 101 -15.32 -2.94 1.56
N GLY A 102 -14.02 -2.87 1.37
CA GLY A 102 -13.31 -3.73 0.42
C GLY A 102 -11.87 -4.01 0.81
N ILE A 103 -11.29 -5.02 0.20
CA ILE A 103 -9.86 -5.34 0.26
C ILE A 103 -9.25 -4.99 -1.08
N ALA A 104 -8.12 -4.31 -1.07
CA ALA A 104 -7.34 -4.00 -2.25
C ALA A 104 -5.88 -4.44 -2.07
N ASN A 105 -5.22 -4.74 -3.19
CA ASN A 105 -3.78 -4.99 -3.22
C ASN A 105 -2.97 -3.68 -3.25
N LEU A 106 -1.63 -3.77 -3.28
CA LEU A 106 -0.75 -2.60 -3.29
C LEU A 106 -0.87 -1.73 -4.56
N LYS A 107 -1.44 -2.22 -5.65
CA LYS A 107 -1.77 -1.45 -6.86
C LYS A 107 -3.17 -0.82 -6.81
N GLY A 108 -3.89 -0.94 -5.69
CA GLY A 108 -5.24 -0.41 -5.53
C GLY A 108 -6.33 -1.20 -6.26
N GLN A 109 -6.01 -2.39 -6.77
CA GLN A 109 -7.00 -3.26 -7.38
C GLN A 109 -7.84 -3.92 -6.27
N VAL A 110 -9.15 -3.76 -6.35
CA VAL A 110 -10.09 -4.38 -5.40
C VAL A 110 -10.12 -5.88 -5.64
N ILE A 111 -9.80 -6.65 -4.59
CA ILE A 111 -9.77 -8.12 -4.61
C ILE A 111 -11.15 -8.67 -4.24
N ASP A 112 -11.76 -8.10 -3.19
CA ASP A 112 -13.09 -8.46 -2.74
C ASP A 112 -13.75 -7.26 -2.04
N SER A 113 -15.07 -7.23 -2.00
CA SER A 113 -15.82 -6.18 -1.33
C SER A 113 -17.15 -6.68 -0.79
N CYS A 114 -17.68 -5.98 0.21
CA CYS A 114 -19.04 -6.17 0.64
C CYS A 114 -20.01 -5.40 -0.28
N PRO A 115 -21.25 -5.89 -0.48
CA PRO A 115 -22.30 -5.04 -1.02
C PRO A 115 -22.45 -3.79 -0.16
N ARG A 116 -22.63 -2.62 -0.81
CA ARG A 116 -22.87 -1.35 -0.12
C ARG A 116 -24.06 -1.48 0.84
N PHE A 117 -23.93 -0.95 2.03
CA PHE A 117 -24.97 -1.00 3.05
C PHE A 117 -25.26 0.39 3.64
N GLU A 118 -26.47 0.57 4.15
CA GLU A 118 -26.93 1.87 4.66
C GLU A 118 -26.26 2.25 5.98
N THR A 119 -26.06 3.54 6.16
CA THR A 119 -25.66 4.12 7.46
C THR A 119 -26.86 4.12 8.41
N THR A 120 -26.60 4.05 9.72
CA THR A 120 -27.60 4.28 10.75
C THR A 120 -27.29 5.56 11.53
N PRO A 121 -28.30 6.29 12.04
CA PRO A 121 -28.08 7.47 12.88
C PRO A 121 -27.33 7.15 14.19
N ASP A 122 -27.38 5.90 14.63
CA ASP A 122 -26.68 5.41 15.81
C ASP A 122 -25.25 4.99 15.43
N TYR A 123 -24.28 5.81 15.79
CA TYR A 123 -22.86 5.60 15.48
C TYR A 123 -22.33 4.27 16.02
N THR A 124 -22.77 3.85 17.20
CA THR A 124 -22.31 2.59 17.80
C THR A 124 -22.75 1.41 16.96
N LYS A 125 -24.02 1.37 16.57
CA LYS A 125 -24.54 0.33 15.68
C LYS A 125 -23.91 0.36 14.30
N CYS A 126 -23.61 1.58 13.80
CA CYS A 126 -22.90 1.74 12.53
C CYS A 126 -21.50 1.10 12.60
N LEU A 127 -20.73 1.40 13.64
CA LEU A 127 -19.39 0.84 13.84
C LEU A 127 -19.42 -0.68 14.05
N ASP A 128 -20.39 -1.19 14.81
CA ASP A 128 -20.57 -2.63 14.99
C ASP A 128 -20.89 -3.35 13.66
N LEU A 129 -21.69 -2.70 12.81
CA LEU A 129 -22.02 -3.23 11.49
C LEU A 129 -20.76 -3.26 10.59
N VAL A 130 -19.99 -2.17 10.57
CA VAL A 130 -18.72 -2.10 9.83
C VAL A 130 -17.77 -3.20 10.32
N ALA A 131 -17.58 -3.35 11.62
CA ALA A 131 -16.70 -4.35 12.21
C ALA A 131 -17.11 -5.78 11.80
N ARG A 132 -18.41 -6.08 11.80
CA ARG A 132 -18.92 -7.38 11.33
C ARG A 132 -18.63 -7.58 9.84
N LYS A 133 -18.86 -6.56 9.00
CA LYS A 133 -18.61 -6.64 7.56
C LYS A 133 -17.12 -6.82 7.23
N VAL A 134 -16.24 -6.14 7.97
CA VAL A 134 -14.80 -6.36 7.88
C VAL A 134 -14.43 -7.79 8.27
N SER A 135 -14.97 -8.31 9.37
CA SER A 135 -14.72 -9.69 9.81
C SER A 135 -15.24 -10.72 8.79
N GLU A 136 -16.44 -10.53 8.23
CA GLU A 136 -16.98 -11.37 7.16
C GLU A 136 -16.05 -11.38 5.93
N LEU A 137 -15.54 -10.19 5.56
CA LEU A 137 -14.65 -10.03 4.41
C LEU A 137 -13.31 -10.72 4.63
N ILE A 138 -12.70 -10.57 5.81
CA ILE A 138 -11.46 -11.26 6.17
C ILE A 138 -11.66 -12.78 6.17
N ASN A 139 -12.75 -13.28 6.75
CA ASN A 139 -13.04 -14.70 6.81
C ASN A 139 -13.22 -15.33 5.41
N ARG A 140 -13.78 -14.59 4.45
CA ARG A 140 -13.86 -15.05 3.05
C ARG A 140 -12.51 -15.11 2.35
N ASN A 141 -11.55 -14.30 2.82
CA ASN A 141 -10.21 -14.14 2.25
C ASN A 141 -9.12 -14.55 3.25
N HIS A 142 -9.34 -15.65 3.97
CA HIS A 142 -8.45 -16.12 5.03
C HIS A 142 -7.02 -16.45 4.55
N ASP A 143 -6.85 -16.76 3.27
CA ASP A 143 -5.56 -17.03 2.63
C ASP A 143 -4.64 -15.79 2.55
N ILE A 144 -5.23 -14.59 2.60
CA ILE A 144 -4.49 -13.32 2.59
C ILE A 144 -4.55 -12.57 3.93
N GLU A 145 -5.24 -13.10 4.95
CA GLU A 145 -5.42 -12.45 6.25
C GLU A 145 -4.09 -12.00 6.86
N SER A 146 -3.09 -12.88 6.87
CA SER A 146 -1.76 -12.58 7.41
C SER A 146 -0.98 -11.51 6.63
N LYS A 147 -1.44 -11.16 5.42
CA LYS A 147 -0.87 -10.14 4.56
C LYS A 147 -1.65 -8.82 4.59
N ILE A 148 -2.69 -8.69 5.40
CA ILE A 148 -3.40 -7.43 5.59
C ILE A 148 -2.53 -6.52 6.45
N ILE A 149 -2.03 -5.44 5.87
CA ILE A 149 -1.04 -4.56 6.49
C ILE A 149 -1.61 -3.25 7.03
N ALA A 150 -2.79 -2.84 6.56
CA ALA A 150 -3.40 -1.59 6.99
C ALA A 150 -4.92 -1.58 6.78
N VAL A 151 -5.59 -0.68 7.52
CA VAL A 151 -6.99 -0.31 7.32
C VAL A 151 -7.05 1.19 7.11
N GLY A 152 -7.69 1.62 6.04
CA GLY A 152 -7.96 3.03 5.74
C GLY A 152 -9.45 3.34 5.86
N VAL A 153 -9.79 4.46 6.49
CA VAL A 153 -11.18 4.92 6.61
C VAL A 153 -11.29 6.31 5.99
N ALA A 154 -12.18 6.44 5.02
CA ALA A 154 -12.55 7.72 4.42
C ALA A 154 -13.91 8.15 4.98
N VAL A 155 -13.99 9.40 5.44
CA VAL A 155 -15.23 10.04 5.90
C VAL A 155 -15.43 11.36 5.16
N PRO A 156 -16.67 11.77 4.85
CA PRO A 156 -16.92 13.04 4.16
C PRO A 156 -16.50 14.23 5.02
N PRO A 157 -15.94 15.30 4.44
CA PRO A 157 -15.43 16.46 5.17
C PRO A 157 -16.52 17.34 5.83
N THR A 158 -17.79 17.08 5.59
CA THR A 158 -18.92 17.83 6.10
C THR A 158 -19.66 17.10 7.21
N LEU A 159 -19.00 16.87 8.34
CA LEU A 159 -19.72 16.93 9.61
C LEU A 159 -19.79 18.42 9.99
N LYS A 160 -20.84 19.12 9.56
CA LYS A 160 -21.23 20.35 10.24
C LYS A 160 -21.49 19.97 11.69
N THR A 161 -20.58 20.36 12.58
CA THR A 161 -20.85 20.50 14.00
C THR A 161 -21.86 21.65 14.13
N GLU A 162 -23.14 21.37 13.90
CA GLU A 162 -24.20 22.21 14.38
C GLU A 162 -24.42 21.84 15.84
N ASN A 163 -23.82 22.68 16.69
CA ASN A 163 -24.16 22.93 18.08
C ASN A 163 -24.24 21.72 19.04
N PHE A 164 -23.18 21.58 19.80
CA PHE A 164 -23.28 21.15 21.20
C PHE A 164 -23.38 22.38 22.11
#